data_198cbe4f7590a494149f82a652b56957
#
_entry.id   198cbe4f7590a494149f82a652b56957
#
_cell.length_a   1.000
_cell.length_b   1.000
_cell.length_c   1.000
_cell.angle_alpha   90.00
_cell.angle_beta   90.00
_cell.angle_gamma   90.00
#
_symmetry.space_group_name_H-M   'P 1'
#
loop_
_entity.id
_entity.type
_entity.pdbx_description
1 polymer ?
#
loop_
_entity_poly.entity_id
_entity_poly.type
_entity_poly.pdbx_seq_one_letter_code
_entity_poly.pdbx_strand_id
1 'polypeptide(L)'
;MNEFVKLTSTNAAQIFNIYPRKGSISVGADADIVVWDPEATKTISAKTHHQNIDFNIFEGMKVKGCASHTISAAKVVYANGELKVERGAGKYIERPAYASFYQGLDVQAEKNKPKPVNR
;
A
#
# COMPACT_ATOMS: atom_id res chain seq x y z
N MET A 1 -5.10 -6.21 -14.88
CA MET A 1 -4.92 -5.01 -14.04
C MET A 1 -5.39 -5.25 -12.60
N ASN A 2 -6.65 -5.64 -12.36
CA ASN A 2 -7.18 -5.84 -11.00
C ASN A 2 -6.41 -6.85 -10.15
N GLU A 3 -5.94 -7.94 -10.75
CA GLU A 3 -5.16 -8.97 -10.06
C GLU A 3 -3.80 -8.44 -9.60
N PHE A 4 -3.14 -7.65 -10.44
CA PHE A 4 -1.88 -6.99 -10.08
C PHE A 4 -2.07 -6.10 -8.84
N VAL A 5 -3.08 -5.22 -8.84
CA VAL A 5 -3.38 -4.34 -7.70
C VAL A 5 -3.71 -5.15 -6.45
N LYS A 6 -4.49 -6.23 -6.61
CA LYS A 6 -4.86 -7.11 -5.49
C LYS A 6 -3.63 -7.75 -4.85
N LEU A 7 -2.71 -8.29 -5.64
CA LEU A 7 -1.51 -8.96 -5.15
C LEU A 7 -0.50 -7.99 -4.54
N THR A 8 -0.29 -6.84 -5.17
CA THR A 8 0.78 -5.90 -4.76
C THR A 8 0.35 -4.91 -3.68
N SER A 9 -0.95 -4.71 -3.46
CA SER A 9 -1.47 -3.68 -2.56
C SER A 9 -2.54 -4.20 -1.61
N THR A 10 -3.71 -4.61 -2.12
CA THR A 10 -4.88 -4.90 -1.29
C THR A 10 -4.65 -6.11 -0.37
N ASN A 11 -4.14 -7.23 -0.90
CA ASN A 11 -3.87 -8.42 -0.09
C ASN A 11 -2.81 -8.15 0.98
N ALA A 12 -1.75 -7.42 0.64
CA ALA A 12 -0.73 -7.03 1.62
C ALA A 12 -1.34 -6.20 2.75
N ALA A 13 -2.18 -5.21 2.43
CA ALA A 13 -2.85 -4.38 3.43
C ALA A 13 -3.80 -5.20 4.33
N GLN A 14 -4.48 -6.20 3.78
CA GLN A 14 -5.34 -7.12 4.55
C GLN A 14 -4.52 -8.02 5.47
N ILE A 15 -3.42 -8.61 4.97
CA ILE A 15 -2.52 -9.47 5.77
C ILE A 15 -1.93 -8.68 6.95
N PHE A 16 -1.49 -7.44 6.69
CA PHE A 16 -0.93 -6.59 7.75
C PHE A 16 -1.98 -5.87 8.60
N ASN A 17 -3.27 -6.13 8.36
CA ASN A 17 -4.40 -5.56 9.11
C ASN A 17 -4.43 -4.02 9.12
N ILE A 18 -4.11 -3.41 7.99
CA ILE A 18 -4.13 -1.97 7.75
C ILE A 18 -5.12 -1.55 6.66
N TYR A 19 -5.85 -2.52 6.08
CA TYR A 19 -6.96 -2.27 5.16
C TYR A 19 -8.20 -1.80 5.94
N PRO A 20 -9.03 -0.86 5.46
CA PRO A 20 -8.95 -0.15 4.16
C PRO A 20 -8.12 1.15 4.17
N ARG A 21 -7.51 1.49 5.30
CA ARG A 21 -6.69 2.71 5.43
C ARG A 21 -5.55 2.74 4.39
N LYS A 22 -4.94 1.57 4.14
CA LYS A 22 -4.00 1.29 3.06
C LYS A 22 -4.56 0.22 2.13
N GLY A 23 -4.05 0.12 0.91
CA GLY A 23 -4.41 -0.92 -0.04
C GLY A 23 -5.70 -0.68 -0.80
N SER A 24 -6.29 0.51 -0.69
CA SER A 24 -7.46 0.96 -1.46
C SER A 24 -7.35 2.43 -1.84
N ILE A 25 -8.03 2.82 -2.91
CA ILE A 25 -8.26 4.22 -3.28
C ILE A 25 -9.72 4.51 -2.97
N SER A 26 -9.96 5.05 -1.78
CA SER A 26 -11.31 5.35 -1.29
C SER A 26 -11.28 6.58 -0.37
N VAL A 27 -12.43 7.22 -0.19
CA VAL A 27 -12.57 8.32 0.76
C VAL A 27 -12.24 7.85 2.16
N GLY A 28 -11.32 8.54 2.83
CA GLY A 28 -10.82 8.20 4.18
C GLY A 28 -9.59 7.30 4.18
N ALA A 29 -9.14 6.75 3.04
CA ALA A 29 -7.87 6.07 2.94
C ALA A 29 -6.70 7.07 2.87
N ASP A 30 -5.51 6.63 3.30
CA ASP A 30 -4.29 7.42 3.13
C ASP A 30 -3.93 7.52 1.63
N ALA A 31 -3.50 8.71 1.20
CA ALA A 31 -3.12 8.95 -0.20
C ALA A 31 -1.71 8.41 -0.50
N ASP A 32 -1.58 7.07 -0.53
CA ASP A 32 -0.40 6.35 -0.99
C ASP A 32 -0.70 5.73 -2.35
N ILE A 33 -0.18 6.31 -3.40
CA ILE A 33 -0.58 6.01 -4.77
C ILE A 33 0.66 5.79 -5.63
N VAL A 34 0.62 4.77 -6.48
CA VAL A 34 1.63 4.54 -7.52
C VAL A 34 0.97 4.74 -8.88
N VAL A 35 1.56 5.61 -9.69
CA VAL A 35 1.21 5.74 -11.10
C VAL A 35 2.10 4.79 -11.89
N TRP A 36 1.49 3.79 -12.52
CA TRP A 36 2.18 2.71 -13.21
C TRP A 36 2.07 2.88 -14.71
N ASP A 37 3.20 2.85 -15.40
CA ASP A 37 3.26 2.79 -16.86
C ASP A 37 3.51 1.33 -17.30
N PRO A 38 2.51 0.65 -17.89
CA PRO A 38 2.63 -0.75 -18.27
C PRO A 38 3.52 -0.96 -19.49
N GLU A 39 3.78 0.08 -20.30
CA GLU A 39 4.57 -0.02 -21.53
C GLU A 39 6.05 0.37 -21.33
N ALA A 40 6.37 1.10 -20.26
CA ALA A 40 7.74 1.45 -19.94
C ALA A 40 8.60 0.21 -19.72
N THR A 41 9.83 0.25 -20.20
CA THR A 41 10.81 -0.83 -20.03
C THR A 41 11.99 -0.36 -19.19
N LYS A 42 12.53 -1.24 -18.37
CA LYS A 42 13.70 -0.97 -17.54
C LYS A 42 14.61 -2.19 -17.47
N THR A 43 15.92 -1.95 -17.45
CA THR A 43 16.89 -2.95 -17.04
C THR A 43 17.18 -2.78 -15.55
N ILE A 44 16.98 -3.83 -14.77
CA ILE A 44 17.26 -3.81 -13.33
C ILE A 44 18.76 -3.75 -13.11
N SER A 45 19.23 -2.85 -12.25
CA SER A 45 20.64 -2.75 -11.89
C SER A 45 20.81 -2.15 -10.49
N ALA A 46 21.78 -2.66 -9.76
CA ALA A 46 22.21 -2.09 -8.49
C ALA A 46 22.68 -0.63 -8.62
N LYS A 47 23.13 -0.22 -9.80
CA LYS A 47 23.56 1.16 -10.08
C LYS A 47 22.41 2.15 -10.23
N THR A 48 21.21 1.66 -10.50
CA THR A 48 20.02 2.49 -10.79
C THR A 48 18.86 2.30 -9.82
N HIS A 49 18.98 1.38 -8.87
CA HIS A 49 17.98 1.22 -7.84
C HIS A 49 18.18 2.23 -6.69
N HIS A 50 17.17 2.47 -5.89
CA HIS A 50 17.21 3.36 -4.72
C HIS A 50 17.33 2.59 -3.38
N GLN A 51 17.68 1.33 -3.42
CA GLN A 51 17.95 0.49 -2.24
C GLN A 51 19.37 0.78 -1.75
N ASN A 52 19.57 0.79 -0.44
CA ASN A 52 20.89 1.01 0.16
C ASN A 52 21.69 -0.30 0.26
N ILE A 53 21.87 -0.96 -0.88
CA ILE A 53 22.65 -2.19 -1.07
C ILE A 53 23.42 -2.10 -2.39
N ASP A 54 24.52 -2.80 -2.49
CA ASP A 54 25.46 -2.75 -3.61
C ASP A 54 25.24 -3.85 -4.66
N PHE A 55 24.26 -4.72 -4.47
CA PHE A 55 23.91 -5.79 -5.41
C PHE A 55 22.40 -5.88 -5.67
N ASN A 56 22.02 -6.52 -6.77
CA ASN A 56 20.64 -6.85 -7.08
C ASN A 56 20.58 -8.25 -7.67
N ILE A 57 19.77 -9.14 -7.07
CA ILE A 57 19.61 -10.53 -7.54
C ILE A 57 19.01 -10.64 -8.94
N PHE A 58 18.39 -9.59 -9.43
CA PHE A 58 17.82 -9.50 -10.79
C PHE A 58 18.69 -8.64 -11.73
N GLU A 59 19.97 -8.43 -11.40
CA GLU A 59 20.87 -7.60 -12.19
C GLU A 59 20.85 -7.99 -13.67
N GLY A 60 20.68 -7.00 -14.56
CA GLY A 60 20.62 -7.19 -16.00
C GLY A 60 19.27 -7.66 -16.56
N MET A 61 18.28 -8.01 -15.70
CA MET A 61 16.97 -8.43 -16.17
C MET A 61 16.22 -7.25 -16.80
N LYS A 62 15.71 -7.46 -18.01
CA LYS A 62 14.83 -6.51 -18.69
C LYS A 62 13.38 -6.78 -18.27
N VAL A 63 12.73 -5.77 -17.76
CA VAL A 63 11.32 -5.83 -17.31
C VAL A 63 10.48 -4.83 -18.07
N LYS A 64 9.19 -5.13 -18.23
CA LYS A 64 8.17 -4.27 -18.78
C LYS A 64 7.20 -3.88 -17.67
N GLY A 65 6.80 -2.62 -17.65
CA GLY A 65 6.01 -2.03 -16.59
C GLY A 65 6.87 -1.39 -15.51
N CYS A 66 6.71 -0.09 -15.31
CA CYS A 66 7.47 0.67 -14.31
C CYS A 66 6.58 1.69 -13.61
N ALA A 67 6.91 1.99 -12.36
CA ALA A 67 6.32 3.14 -11.67
C ALA A 67 6.91 4.42 -12.28
N SER A 68 6.06 5.33 -12.73
CA SER A 68 6.44 6.68 -13.18
C SER A 68 6.43 7.66 -12.01
N HIS A 69 5.45 7.55 -11.11
CA HIS A 69 5.35 8.38 -9.92
C HIS A 69 4.95 7.53 -8.71
N THR A 70 5.46 7.92 -7.55
CA THR A 70 5.01 7.38 -6.26
C THR A 70 4.65 8.54 -5.35
N ILE A 71 3.46 8.46 -4.76
CA ILE A 71 2.91 9.43 -3.83
C ILE A 71 2.80 8.73 -2.48
N SER A 72 3.29 9.35 -1.42
CA SER A 72 3.15 8.87 -0.06
C SER A 72 2.63 9.98 0.84
N ALA A 73 1.56 9.71 1.58
CA ALA A 73 0.87 10.70 2.41
C ALA A 73 0.56 12.01 1.65
N ALA A 74 0.06 11.88 0.42
CA ALA A 74 -0.26 12.97 -0.52
C ALA A 74 0.95 13.78 -1.02
N LYS A 75 2.20 13.37 -0.75
CA LYS A 75 3.42 14.00 -1.29
C LYS A 75 4.05 13.12 -2.37
N VAL A 76 4.47 13.72 -3.47
CA VAL A 76 5.25 13.02 -4.51
C VAL A 76 6.64 12.73 -3.95
N VAL A 77 6.95 11.43 -3.74
CA VAL A 77 8.25 10.98 -3.21
C VAL A 77 9.16 10.39 -4.28
N TYR A 78 8.62 10.09 -5.45
CA TYR A 78 9.36 9.64 -6.62
C TYR A 78 8.67 10.14 -7.89
N ALA A 79 9.43 10.65 -8.83
CA ALA A 79 8.94 11.09 -10.13
C ALA A 79 10.00 10.91 -11.20
N ASN A 80 9.70 10.14 -12.26
CA ASN A 80 10.52 9.99 -13.47
C ASN A 80 12.01 9.67 -13.21
N GLY A 81 12.31 8.79 -12.24
CA GLY A 81 13.67 8.41 -11.89
C GLY A 81 14.29 9.20 -10.72
N GLU A 82 13.65 10.28 -10.29
CA GLU A 82 14.15 11.10 -9.19
C GLU A 82 13.47 10.77 -7.87
N LEU A 83 14.25 10.54 -6.83
CA LEU A 83 13.79 10.33 -5.46
C LEU A 83 13.66 11.69 -4.74
N LYS A 84 12.47 11.98 -4.20
CA LYS A 84 12.10 13.24 -3.54
C LYS A 84 11.64 13.01 -2.09
N VAL A 85 12.33 12.13 -1.37
CA VAL A 85 11.99 11.79 0.02
C VAL A 85 12.54 12.79 1.01
N GLU A 86 11.77 13.09 2.05
CA GLU A 86 12.19 13.89 3.20
C GLU A 86 12.51 12.96 4.39
N ARG A 87 13.66 13.16 5.02
CA ARG A 87 14.04 12.39 6.21
C ARG A 87 13.05 12.65 7.35
N GLY A 88 12.53 11.57 7.95
CA GLY A 88 11.58 11.67 9.07
C GLY A 88 10.12 11.90 8.67
N ALA A 89 9.79 11.92 7.37
CA ALA A 89 8.41 12.07 6.90
C ALA A 89 7.51 10.86 7.17
N GLY A 90 8.10 9.68 7.39
CA GLY A 90 7.36 8.45 7.69
C GLY A 90 6.64 8.53 9.03
N LYS A 91 5.41 8.00 9.08
CA LYS A 91 4.61 7.89 10.30
C LYS A 91 4.29 6.43 10.59
N TYR A 92 4.42 6.03 11.85
CA TYR A 92 3.97 4.72 12.29
C TYR A 92 2.46 4.59 12.14
N ILE A 93 2.01 3.45 11.64
CA ILE A 93 0.60 3.11 11.54
C ILE A 93 0.27 2.15 12.67
N GLU A 94 -0.48 2.63 13.65
CA GLU A 94 -1.05 1.78 14.67
C GLU A 94 -2.07 0.84 14.05
N ARG A 95 -2.01 -0.41 14.43
CA ARG A 95 -2.90 -1.46 13.94
C ARG A 95 -3.35 -2.34 15.09
N PRO A 96 -4.59 -2.86 15.04
CA PRO A 96 -5.07 -3.78 16.05
C PRO A 96 -4.25 -5.07 16.07
N ALA A 97 -4.13 -5.69 17.24
CA ALA A 97 -3.36 -6.91 17.43
C ALA A 97 -3.93 -8.11 16.65
N TYR A 98 -5.25 -8.08 16.40
CA TYR A 98 -5.97 -9.17 15.71
C TYR A 98 -6.64 -8.66 14.43
N ALA A 99 -6.76 -9.53 13.43
CA ALA A 99 -7.50 -9.23 12.22
C ALA A 99 -8.99 -8.99 12.50
N SER A 100 -9.65 -8.22 11.66
CA SER A 100 -11.06 -7.80 11.84
C SER A 100 -12.05 -8.96 11.97
N PHE A 101 -11.73 -10.14 11.43
CA PHE A 101 -12.61 -11.31 11.59
C PHE A 101 -12.68 -11.86 13.03
N TYR A 102 -11.67 -11.61 13.86
CA TYR A 102 -11.73 -11.93 15.29
C TYR A 102 -12.68 -11.01 16.06
N GLN A 103 -12.97 -9.84 15.51
CA GLN A 103 -13.92 -8.89 16.08
C GLN A 103 -15.38 -9.19 15.67
N GLY A 104 -15.59 -10.22 14.84
CA GLY A 104 -16.91 -10.58 14.33
C GLY A 104 -17.93 -10.88 15.40
N LEU A 105 -17.52 -11.52 16.51
CA LEU A 105 -18.39 -11.81 17.65
C LEU A 105 -18.82 -10.53 18.38
N ASP A 106 -17.90 -9.61 18.61
CA ASP A 106 -18.20 -8.34 19.28
C ASP A 106 -19.12 -7.48 18.42
N VAL A 107 -18.86 -7.40 17.10
CA VAL A 107 -19.72 -6.70 16.15
C VAL A 107 -21.10 -7.32 16.07
N GLN A 108 -21.19 -8.65 16.12
CA GLN A 108 -22.48 -9.37 16.14
C GLN A 108 -23.23 -9.13 17.45
N ALA A 109 -22.54 -9.17 18.58
CA ALA A 109 -23.11 -8.88 19.89
C ALA A 109 -23.67 -7.46 19.94
N GLU A 110 -22.95 -6.48 19.40
CA GLU A 110 -23.40 -5.10 19.32
C GLU A 110 -24.66 -4.94 18.45
N LYS A 111 -24.68 -5.61 17.28
CA LYS A 111 -25.85 -5.60 16.38
C LYS A 111 -27.10 -6.24 17.01
N ASN A 112 -26.90 -7.22 17.88
CA ASN A 112 -27.98 -7.97 18.55
C ASN A 112 -28.43 -7.32 19.86
N LYS A 113 -27.87 -6.21 20.26
CA LYS A 113 -28.35 -5.46 21.44
C LYS A 113 -29.84 -5.13 21.29
N PRO A 114 -30.65 -5.36 22.34
CA PRO A 114 -32.07 -4.99 22.32
C PRO A 114 -32.21 -3.51 22.01
N LYS A 115 -33.04 -3.16 21.04
CA LYS A 115 -33.41 -1.79 20.78
C LYS A 115 -34.61 -1.40 21.66
N PRO A 116 -34.56 -0.27 22.37
CA PRO A 116 -35.72 0.17 23.14
C PRO A 116 -36.92 0.40 22.21
N VAL A 117 -38.05 -0.20 22.57
CA VAL A 117 -39.31 0.01 21.86
C VAL A 117 -40.08 1.10 22.63
N ASN A 118 -40.26 2.25 21.98
CA ASN A 118 -41.15 3.29 22.52
C ASN A 118 -42.58 2.74 22.48
N ARG A 119 -43.17 2.58 23.65
CA ARG A 119 -44.59 2.24 23.83
C ARG A 119 -45.39 3.51 24.06
#